data_6d003d4d88964352ebb3f4e3d5e7ab1c
#
_entry.id   6d003d4d88964352ebb3f4e3d5e7ab1c
#
_cell.length_a   1.000
_cell.length_b   1.000
_cell.length_c   1.000
_cell.angle_alpha   90.00
_cell.angle_beta   90.00
_cell.angle_gamma   90.00
#
_symmetry.space_group_name_H-M   'P 1'
#
loop_
_entity.id
_entity.type
_entity.pdbx_description
1 polymer ?
#
loop_
_entity_poly.entity_id
_entity_poly.type
_entity_poly.pdbx_seq_one_letter_code
_entity_poly.pdbx_strand_id
1 'polypeptide(L)' 'MNIDTIKAKVREKEGETLHFKVNGSRNQIEEFNGKIIKLYPSIFIVSLVGDNDIIKSFSYSDLITESVEIIS' A
#
# COMPACT_ATOMS: atom_id res chain seq x y z
N MET A 1 -0.29 -13.40 -11.23
CA MET A 1 0.72 -12.96 -10.25
C MET A 1 0.42 -13.63 -8.91
N ASN A 2 1.45 -14.15 -8.26
CA ASN A 2 1.28 -14.90 -7.02
C ASN A 2 1.23 -13.95 -5.82
N ILE A 3 0.29 -14.17 -4.91
CA ILE A 3 0.15 -13.35 -3.71
C ILE A 3 1.41 -13.41 -2.82
N ASP A 4 2.10 -14.56 -2.81
CA ASP A 4 3.34 -14.71 -2.03
C ASP A 4 4.45 -13.80 -2.54
N THR A 5 4.53 -13.60 -3.84
CA THR A 5 5.49 -12.68 -4.45
C THR A 5 5.17 -11.24 -4.04
N ILE A 6 3.90 -10.88 -4.03
CA ILE A 6 3.46 -9.54 -3.61
C ILE A 6 3.78 -9.32 -2.13
N LYS A 7 3.49 -10.31 -1.28
CA LYS A 7 3.80 -10.22 0.15
C LYS A 7 5.29 -10.03 0.40
N ALA A 8 6.14 -10.75 -0.35
CA ALA A 8 7.58 -10.63 -0.22
C ALA A 8 8.04 -9.22 -0.58
N LYS A 9 7.52 -8.65 -1.66
CA LYS A 9 7.87 -7.30 -2.08
C LYS A 9 7.44 -6.26 -1.05
N VAL A 10 6.24 -6.41 -0.48
CA VAL A 10 5.75 -5.50 0.55
C VAL A 10 6.63 -5.59 1.80
N ARG A 11 7.01 -6.80 2.18
CA ARG A 11 7.87 -7.02 3.34
C ARG A 11 9.24 -6.36 3.16
N GLU A 12 9.81 -6.44 1.96
CA GLU A 12 11.09 -5.81 1.67
C GLU A 12 11.03 -4.29 1.81
N LYS A 13 9.86 -3.72 1.58
CA LYS A 13 9.66 -2.27 1.61
C LYS A 13 9.13 -1.76 2.94
N GLU A 14 8.94 -2.65 3.92
CA GLU A 14 8.48 -2.25 5.25
C GLU A 14 9.46 -1.26 5.88
N GLY A 15 8.92 -0.16 6.42
CA GLY A 15 9.74 0.87 7.04
C GLY A 15 10.26 1.93 6.08
N GLU A 16 10.08 1.75 4.78
CA GLU A 16 10.49 2.73 3.78
C GLU A 16 9.32 3.65 3.42
N THR A 17 9.65 4.90 3.10
CA THR A 17 8.65 5.82 2.56
C THR A 17 8.43 5.53 1.09
N LEU A 18 7.18 5.28 0.75
CA LEU A 18 6.79 4.91 -0.61
C LEU A 18 5.70 5.83 -1.13
N HIS A 19 5.61 5.93 -2.45
CA HIS A 19 4.52 6.65 -3.08
C HIS A 19 3.43 5.65 -3.46
N PHE A 20 2.23 5.89 -2.95
CA PHE A 20 1.05 5.05 -3.20
C PHE A 20 0.09 5.76 -4.12
N LYS A 21 -0.50 4.99 -5.02
CA LYS A 21 -1.55 5.47 -5.91
C LYS A 21 -2.76 4.57 -5.72
N VAL A 22 -3.88 5.16 -5.32
CA VAL A 22 -5.13 4.44 -5.12
C VAL A 22 -6.06 4.74 -6.28
N ASN A 23 -6.43 3.72 -7.03
CA ASN A 23 -7.34 3.84 -8.16
C ASN A 23 -8.76 3.64 -7.67
N GLY A 24 -9.46 4.75 -7.42
CA GLY A 24 -10.83 4.73 -6.97
C GLY A 24 -11.81 4.53 -8.12
N SER A 25 -13.09 4.46 -7.78
CA SER A 25 -14.15 4.38 -8.77
C SER A 25 -14.31 5.72 -9.50
N ARG A 26 -14.85 5.68 -10.72
CA ARG A 26 -15.15 6.86 -11.54
C ARG A 26 -13.91 7.71 -11.85
N ASN A 27 -12.80 7.07 -12.14
CA ASN A 27 -11.55 7.75 -12.50
C ASN A 27 -10.98 8.66 -11.40
N GLN A 28 -11.38 8.45 -10.16
CA GLN A 28 -10.80 9.17 -9.03
C GLN A 28 -9.50 8.49 -8.65
N ILE A 29 -8.41 9.23 -8.72
CA ILE A 29 -7.10 8.73 -8.36
C ILE A 29 -6.61 9.54 -7.16
N GLU A 30 -6.22 8.84 -6.10
CA GLU A 30 -5.64 9.45 -4.92
C GLU A 30 -4.19 9.02 -4.83
N GLU A 31 -3.29 9.96 -4.60
CA GLU A 31 -1.87 9.67 -4.44
C GLU A 31 -1.39 10.26 -3.13
N PHE A 32 -0.52 9.51 -2.44
CA PHE A 32 0.06 9.98 -1.19
C PHE A 32 1.38 9.26 -0.92
N ASN A 33 2.20 9.86 -0.08
CA ASN A 33 3.41 9.22 0.41
C ASN A 33 3.09 8.56 1.74
N GLY A 34 3.48 7.31 1.89
CA GLY A 34 3.21 6.55 3.08
C GLY A 34 4.34 5.60 3.44
N LYS A 35 4.28 5.11 4.66
CA LYS A 35 5.26 4.17 5.18
C LYS A 35 4.53 2.93 5.67
N ILE A 36 4.96 1.76 5.22
CA ILE A 36 4.39 0.51 5.68
C ILE A 36 4.88 0.26 7.09
N ILE A 37 3.96 0.24 8.06
CA ILE A 37 4.31 0.13 9.48
C ILE A 37 3.98 -1.23 10.07
N LYS A 38 3.11 -2.01 9.41
CA LYS A 38 2.72 -3.31 9.95
C LYS A 38 2.24 -4.22 8.83
N LEU A 39 2.53 -5.51 8.98
CA LEU A 39 2.14 -6.54 8.02
C LEU A 39 1.30 -7.60 8.73
N TYR A 40 0.18 -7.95 8.12
CA TYR A 40 -0.70 -9.03 8.57
C TYR A 40 -0.85 -10.06 7.45
N PRO A 41 -1.42 -11.23 7.72
CA PRO A 41 -1.54 -12.28 6.69
C PRO A 41 -2.28 -11.86 5.42
N SER A 42 -3.28 -10.99 5.54
CA SER A 42 -4.10 -10.58 4.39
C SER A 42 -4.05 -9.12 4.06
N ILE A 43 -3.58 -8.28 4.99
CA ILE A 43 -3.55 -6.82 4.81
C ILE A 43 -2.24 -6.25 5.32
N PHE A 44 -1.98 -5.01 4.93
CA PHE A 44 -0.85 -4.25 5.48
C PHE A 44 -1.33 -2.85 5.86
N ILE A 45 -0.63 -2.24 6.81
CA ILE A 45 -0.99 -0.95 7.38
C ILE A 45 0.02 0.09 6.94
N VAL A 46 -0.49 1.23 6.49
CA VAL A 46 0.33 2.34 5.99
C VAL A 46 0.02 3.59 6.80
N SER A 47 1.08 4.25 7.27
CA SER A 47 0.98 5.56 7.92
C SER A 47 1.32 6.64 6.90
N LEU A 48 0.51 7.67 6.79
CA LEU A 48 0.79 8.76 5.87
C LEU A 48 1.97 9.58 6.35
N VAL A 49 2.87 9.90 5.42
CA VAL A 49 4.01 10.77 5.71
C VAL A 49 3.51 12.20 5.79
N GLY A 50 3.88 12.88 6.87
CA GLY A 50 3.44 14.25 7.11
C GLY A 50 2.20 14.33 7.99
N ASP A 51 1.47 13.25 8.14
CA ASP A 51 0.31 13.17 9.02
C ASP A 51 0.23 11.76 9.62
N ASN A 52 0.95 11.56 10.71
CA ASN A 52 1.05 10.27 11.36
C ASN A 52 -0.26 9.81 12.01
N ASP A 53 -1.24 10.70 12.13
CA ASP A 53 -2.55 10.36 12.68
C ASP A 53 -3.42 9.66 11.64
N ILE A 54 -3.07 9.74 10.36
CA ILE A 54 -3.82 9.08 9.31
C ILE A 54 -3.19 7.74 8.99
N ILE A 55 -3.95 6.68 9.24
CA ILE A 55 -3.51 5.31 8.98
C ILE A 55 -4.50 4.67 8.02
N LYS A 56 -3.97 4.05 6.98
CA LYS A 56 -4.77 3.36 5.97
C LYS A 56 -4.40 1.89 5.96
N SER A 57 -5.37 1.03 5.68
CA SER A 57 -5.12 -0.39 5.51
C SER A 57 -5.49 -0.81 4.10
N PHE A 58 -4.68 -1.69 3.52
CA PHE A 58 -4.90 -2.22 2.18
C PHE A 58 -4.69 -3.73 2.21
N SER A 59 -5.38 -4.44 1.33
CA SER A 59 -5.15 -5.86 1.19
C SER A 59 -4.08 -6.11 0.13
N TYR A 60 -3.43 -7.27 0.20
CA TYR A 60 -2.48 -7.66 -0.84
C TYR A 60 -3.20 -7.87 -2.17
N SER A 61 -4.48 -8.26 -2.13
CA SER A 61 -5.29 -8.38 -3.34
C SER A 61 -5.46 -7.05 -4.06
N ASP A 62 -5.49 -5.95 -3.33
CA ASP A 62 -5.59 -4.62 -3.93
C ASP A 62 -4.37 -4.31 -4.81
N LEU A 63 -3.21 -4.83 -4.45
CA LEU A 63 -2.00 -4.67 -5.26
C LEU A 63 -2.06 -5.55 -6.51
N ILE A 64 -2.62 -6.74 -6.40
CA ILE A 64 -2.76 -7.66 -7.53
C ILE A 64 -3.72 -7.10 -8.56
N THR A 65 -4.83 -6.54 -8.11
CA THR A 65 -5.86 -5.98 -9.00
C THR A 65 -5.56 -4.55 -9.43
N GLU A 66 -4.46 -3.99 -8.95
CA GLU A 66 -4.05 -2.62 -9.24
C GLU A 66 -5.04 -1.57 -8.72
N SER A 67 -5.87 -1.94 -7.74
CA SER A 67 -6.67 -0.97 -7.01
C SER A 67 -5.78 -0.03 -6.20
N VAL A 68 -4.62 -0.54 -5.79
CA VAL A 68 -3.57 0.23 -5.13
C VAL A 68 -2.26 -0.11 -5.81
N GLU A 69 -1.44 0.90 -6.10
CA GLU A 69 -0.13 0.71 -6.71
C GLU A 69 0.94 1.36 -5.85
N ILE A 70 2.09 0.71 -5.77
CA ILE A 70 3.28 1.27 -5.15
C ILE A 70 4.20 1.71 -6.28
N ILE A 71 4.43 3.02 -6.40
CA ILE A 71 5.09 3.59 -7.57
C ILE A 71 6.61 3.67 -7.41
N SER A 72 7.09 3.72 -6.19
CA SER A 72 8.55 3.80 -6.02
C SER A 72 9.07 2.91 -4.92
#